data_25edd912317f43393033a5dcf16be0e2
#
_entry.id   25edd912317f43393033a5dcf16be0e2
#
_cell.length_a   1.000
_cell.length_b   1.000
_cell.length_c   1.000
_cell.angle_alpha   90.00
_cell.angle_beta   90.00
_cell.angle_gamma   90.00
#
_symmetry.space_group_name_H-M   'P 1'
#
loop_
_entity.id
_entity.type
_entity.pdbx_description
1 polymer ?
#
loop_
_entity_poly.entity_id
_entity_poly.type
_entity_poly.pdbx_seq_one_letter_code
_entity_poly.pdbx_strand_id
1 'polypeptide(L)'
;MLIKEVRKEKVDYIKVWDMKKLTKEESKILEAFNTAIVYELKDTNFFFGNYKDNVVCLTKNNNYYEVCFGFDNYRHYILIYNNLMEACLKALELSLISRVEDDEIKSTAKRALTRKPNHEN
;
A
#
# COMPACT_ATOMS: atom_id res chain seq x y z
N MET A 1 13.61 -10.80 -2.07
CA MET A 1 12.79 -9.80 -1.41
C MET A 1 13.52 -9.20 -0.23
N LEU A 2 13.45 -7.90 -0.09
CA LEU A 2 14.06 -7.22 1.04
C LEU A 2 12.97 -6.61 1.90
N ILE A 3 12.98 -6.95 3.18
CA ILE A 3 12.07 -6.34 4.14
C ILE A 3 12.89 -5.83 5.31
N LYS A 4 12.66 -4.59 5.64
CA LYS A 4 13.29 -4.00 6.81
C LYS A 4 12.20 -3.32 7.63
N GLU A 5 12.15 -3.62 8.91
CA GLU A 5 11.17 -3.02 9.80
C GLU A 5 11.79 -1.90 10.60
N VAL A 6 11.08 -0.78 10.65
CA VAL A 6 11.44 0.34 11.51
C VAL A 6 10.22 0.63 12.37
N ARG A 7 10.41 0.74 13.68
CA ARG A 7 9.29 0.84 14.61
C ARG A 7 8.49 2.11 14.45
N LYS A 8 9.15 3.24 14.44
CA LYS A 8 8.47 4.48 14.14
C LYS A 8 9.48 5.57 13.84
N GLU A 9 9.02 6.59 13.15
CA GLU A 9 9.85 7.70 12.71
C GLU A 9 9.01 8.96 12.76
N LYS A 10 9.55 10.01 13.36
CA LYS A 10 8.85 11.28 13.41
C LYS A 10 8.77 11.89 12.03
N VAL A 11 7.62 12.49 11.72
CA VAL A 11 7.41 13.12 10.41
C VAL A 11 7.95 14.54 10.44
N ASP A 12 8.94 14.80 9.59
CA ASP A 12 9.49 16.14 9.44
C ASP A 12 8.82 16.91 8.31
N TYR A 13 8.43 16.19 7.26
CA TYR A 13 7.73 16.80 6.14
C TYR A 13 6.96 15.70 5.41
N ILE A 14 5.97 16.10 4.62
CA ILE A 14 5.12 15.16 3.90
C ILE A 14 5.50 15.14 2.43
N LYS A 15 5.71 13.94 1.90
CA LYS A 15 5.97 13.72 0.48
C LYS A 15 4.82 12.92 -0.10
N VAL A 16 4.41 13.26 -1.29
CA VAL A 16 3.42 12.46 -2.02
C VAL A 16 4.08 11.92 -3.28
N TRP A 17 3.49 10.85 -3.81
CA TRP A 17 3.98 10.29 -5.06
C TRP A 17 3.74 11.25 -6.20
N ASP A 18 4.69 11.28 -7.12
CA ASP A 18 4.46 11.97 -8.38
C ASP A 18 3.89 10.94 -9.35
N MET A 19 2.57 10.91 -9.43
CA MET A 19 1.87 9.92 -10.25
C MET A 19 2.19 10.05 -11.74
N LYS A 20 2.74 11.19 -12.14
CA LYS A 20 3.14 11.38 -13.54
C LYS A 20 4.43 10.67 -13.88
N LYS A 21 5.18 10.25 -12.88
CA LYS A 21 6.47 9.59 -13.09
C LYS A 21 6.41 8.07 -12.90
N LEU A 22 5.23 7.50 -12.91
CA LEU A 22 5.09 6.06 -12.75
C LEU A 22 5.53 5.32 -14.01
N THR A 23 6.18 4.19 -13.81
CA THR A 23 6.44 3.30 -14.94
C THR A 23 5.15 2.60 -15.33
N LYS A 24 5.14 1.97 -16.50
CA LYS A 24 3.97 1.21 -16.92
C LYS A 24 3.62 0.10 -15.93
N GLU A 25 4.64 -0.56 -15.43
CA GLU A 25 4.43 -1.64 -14.47
C GLU A 25 3.84 -1.11 -13.17
N GLU A 26 4.39 -0.01 -12.66
CA GLU A 26 3.86 0.61 -11.46
C GLU A 26 2.41 1.04 -11.65
N SER A 27 2.09 1.62 -12.80
CA SER A 27 0.73 2.04 -13.09
C SER A 27 -0.24 0.87 -13.09
N LYS A 28 0.15 -0.25 -13.66
CA LYS A 28 -0.71 -1.44 -13.68
C LYS A 28 -0.96 -1.98 -12.29
N ILE A 29 0.08 -2.02 -11.48
CA ILE A 29 -0.04 -2.53 -10.12
C ILE A 29 -0.93 -1.62 -9.28
N LEU A 30 -0.73 -0.32 -9.38
CA LEU A 30 -1.55 0.62 -8.62
C LEU A 30 -3.00 0.65 -9.09
N GLU A 31 -3.22 0.43 -10.37
CA GLU A 31 -4.58 0.32 -10.89
C GLU A 31 -5.29 -0.89 -10.30
N ALA A 32 -4.61 -2.03 -10.26
CA ALA A 32 -5.17 -3.23 -9.65
C ALA A 32 -5.40 -3.03 -8.16
N PHE A 33 -4.46 -2.39 -7.48
CA PHE A 33 -4.58 -2.08 -6.07
C PHE A 33 -5.80 -1.19 -5.80
N ASN A 34 -5.92 -0.14 -6.58
CA ASN A 34 -7.05 0.78 -6.42
C ASN A 34 -8.39 0.09 -6.68
N THR A 35 -8.41 -0.79 -7.66
CA THR A 35 -9.62 -1.56 -7.94
C THR A 35 -9.99 -2.43 -6.74
N ALA A 36 -9.00 -3.09 -6.15
CA ALA A 36 -9.26 -3.94 -4.99
C ALA A 36 -9.83 -3.14 -3.82
N ILE A 37 -9.22 -2.01 -3.50
CA ILE A 37 -9.67 -1.25 -2.33
C ILE A 37 -11.01 -0.55 -2.55
N VAL A 38 -11.26 -0.06 -3.75
CA VAL A 38 -12.48 0.70 -4.02
C VAL A 38 -13.68 -0.21 -4.30
N TYR A 39 -13.48 -1.19 -5.14
CA TYR A 39 -14.61 -1.99 -5.64
C TYR A 39 -14.83 -3.28 -4.89
N GLU A 40 -13.78 -3.92 -4.43
CA GLU A 40 -13.94 -5.20 -3.78
C GLU A 40 -13.99 -5.11 -2.27
N LEU A 41 -13.15 -4.25 -1.70
CA LEU A 41 -13.12 -4.09 -0.25
C LEU A 41 -13.89 -2.87 0.23
N LYS A 42 -14.21 -1.98 -0.69
CA LYS A 42 -14.94 -0.74 -0.40
C LYS A 42 -14.23 0.12 0.63
N ASP A 43 -12.92 0.10 0.55
CA ASP A 43 -12.08 0.90 1.42
C ASP A 43 -11.32 1.89 0.57
N THR A 44 -11.36 3.15 0.90
CA THR A 44 -10.65 4.17 0.17
C THR A 44 -9.64 4.89 1.06
N ASN A 45 -9.37 4.33 2.21
CA ASN A 45 -8.61 5.02 3.24
C ASN A 45 -7.12 4.72 3.17
N PHE A 46 -6.53 5.07 2.03
CA PHE A 46 -5.09 4.90 1.81
C PHE A 46 -4.48 6.22 1.40
N PHE A 47 -3.23 6.39 1.71
CA PHE A 47 -2.52 7.59 1.30
C PHE A 47 -1.27 7.21 0.50
N PHE A 48 -1.12 7.78 -0.69
CA PHE A 48 0.05 7.56 -1.52
C PHE A 48 1.09 8.65 -1.23
N GLY A 49 1.84 8.41 -0.19
CA GLY A 49 2.84 9.32 0.31
C GLY A 49 3.39 8.82 1.61
N ASN A 50 4.25 9.60 2.25
CA ASN A 50 4.93 9.12 3.45
C ASN A 50 4.11 9.25 4.73
N TYR A 51 3.14 10.16 4.76
CA TYR A 51 2.38 10.34 5.99
C TYR A 51 1.02 10.98 5.78
N LYS A 52 0.03 10.39 6.38
CA LYS A 52 -1.27 11.00 6.64
C LYS A 52 -1.79 10.34 7.91
N ASP A 53 -2.44 11.13 8.76
CA ASP A 53 -2.88 10.66 10.06
C ASP A 53 -3.98 9.62 9.97
N ASN A 54 -3.86 8.55 10.73
CA ASN A 54 -4.86 7.50 10.87
C ASN A 54 -5.16 6.69 9.61
N VAL A 55 -4.20 6.58 8.72
CA VAL A 55 -4.37 5.76 7.51
C VAL A 55 -3.10 4.99 7.20
N VAL A 56 -3.27 3.96 6.38
CA VAL A 56 -2.14 3.23 5.84
C VAL A 56 -1.51 4.07 4.75
N CYS A 57 -0.21 4.27 4.83
CA CYS A 57 0.54 5.07 3.88
C CYS A 57 1.48 4.18 3.07
N LEU A 58 1.46 4.38 1.77
CA LEU A 58 2.32 3.67 0.84
C LEU A 58 3.15 4.71 0.10
N THR A 59 4.46 4.69 0.26
CA THR A 59 5.30 5.67 -0.37
C THR A 59 6.42 5.03 -1.18
N LYS A 60 6.90 5.77 -2.16
CA LYS A 60 8.00 5.33 -3.01
C LYS A 60 9.22 6.19 -2.72
N ASN A 61 10.36 5.55 -2.50
CA ASN A 61 11.64 6.22 -2.32
C ASN A 61 12.63 5.62 -3.30
N ASN A 62 13.00 6.38 -4.31
CA ASN A 62 13.97 5.93 -5.31
C ASN A 62 13.70 4.49 -5.79
N ASN A 63 14.44 3.53 -5.22
CA ASN A 63 14.38 2.15 -5.70
C ASN A 63 13.56 1.22 -4.82
N TYR A 64 12.89 1.76 -3.81
CA TYR A 64 12.14 0.89 -2.91
C TYR A 64 10.84 1.57 -2.48
N TYR A 65 10.00 0.79 -1.81
CA TYR A 65 8.68 1.24 -1.37
C TYR A 65 8.55 1.03 0.12
N GLU A 66 7.82 1.92 0.78
CA GLU A 66 7.60 1.83 2.22
C GLU A 66 6.11 1.78 2.52
N VAL A 67 5.75 0.94 3.47
CA VAL A 67 4.38 0.86 3.97
C VAL A 67 4.43 1.17 5.46
N CYS A 68 3.55 2.04 5.90
CA CYS A 68 3.48 2.37 7.31
C CYS A 68 2.06 2.80 7.70
N PHE A 69 1.85 3.02 8.98
CA PHE A 69 0.61 3.60 9.47
C PHE A 69 0.92 4.95 10.09
N GLY A 70 0.17 5.97 9.70
CA GLY A 70 0.36 7.32 10.24
C GLY A 70 -0.47 7.55 11.48
N PHE A 71 0.17 8.02 12.55
CA PHE A 71 -0.54 8.33 13.76
C PHE A 71 0.30 9.29 14.60
N ASP A 72 -0.33 10.36 15.07
CA ASP A 72 0.28 11.29 16.02
C ASP A 72 1.63 11.84 15.55
N ASN A 73 1.70 12.22 14.27
CA ASN A 73 2.89 12.77 13.63
C ASN A 73 4.07 11.82 13.56
N TYR A 74 3.80 10.53 13.69
CA TYR A 74 4.80 9.49 13.51
C TYR A 74 4.37 8.51 12.46
N ARG A 75 5.35 7.95 11.77
CA ARG A 75 5.16 6.83 10.86
C ARG A 75 5.45 5.57 11.67
N HIS A 76 4.44 4.71 11.81
CA HIS A 76 4.54 3.52 12.64
C HIS A 76 4.68 2.26 11.80
N TYR A 77 5.48 1.31 12.27
CA TYR A 77 5.62 0.00 11.65
C TYR A 77 6.06 0.11 10.20
N ILE A 78 7.12 0.87 9.96
CA ILE A 78 7.60 1.09 8.61
C ILE A 78 8.24 -0.18 8.07
N LEU A 79 7.69 -0.69 6.96
CA LEU A 79 8.21 -1.87 6.30
C LEU A 79 8.69 -1.45 4.91
N ILE A 80 9.85 -1.96 4.53
CA ILE A 80 10.50 -1.57 3.29
C ILE A 80 10.54 -2.75 2.34
N TYR A 81 10.08 -2.50 1.11
CA TYR A 81 10.01 -3.51 0.05
C TYR A 81 10.69 -3.00 -1.20
N ASN A 82 11.33 -3.90 -1.93
CA ASN A 82 11.84 -3.52 -3.25
C ASN A 82 10.88 -3.92 -4.37
N ASN A 83 9.70 -4.41 -4.02
CA ASN A 83 8.69 -4.85 -4.97
C ASN A 83 7.36 -4.18 -4.63
N LEU A 84 6.80 -3.47 -5.60
CA LEU A 84 5.57 -2.71 -5.36
C LEU A 84 4.38 -3.61 -5.07
N MET A 85 4.27 -4.74 -5.75
CA MET A 85 3.18 -5.67 -5.51
C MET A 85 3.17 -6.14 -4.05
N GLU A 86 4.35 -6.48 -3.53
CA GLU A 86 4.45 -6.91 -2.14
C GLU A 86 4.09 -5.80 -1.17
N ALA A 87 4.50 -4.57 -1.49
CA ALA A 87 4.15 -3.43 -0.66
C ALA A 87 2.63 -3.21 -0.64
N CYS A 88 1.99 -3.32 -1.80
CA CYS A 88 0.54 -3.19 -1.90
C CYS A 88 -0.18 -4.27 -1.11
N LEU A 89 0.29 -5.52 -1.22
CA LEU A 89 -0.32 -6.61 -0.46
C LEU A 89 -0.21 -6.38 1.04
N LYS A 90 0.93 -5.87 1.47
CA LYS A 90 1.12 -5.57 2.89
C LYS A 90 0.22 -4.41 3.33
N ALA A 91 0.08 -3.40 2.49
CA ALA A 91 -0.81 -2.28 2.80
C ALA A 91 -2.25 -2.76 2.98
N LEU A 92 -2.70 -3.67 2.11
CA LEU A 92 -4.03 -4.25 2.26
C LEU A 92 -4.16 -5.04 3.55
N GLU A 93 -3.16 -5.85 3.86
CA GLU A 93 -3.18 -6.63 5.08
C GLU A 93 -3.29 -5.74 6.31
N LEU A 94 -2.50 -4.66 6.36
CA LEU A 94 -2.54 -3.75 7.48
C LEU A 94 -3.87 -3.03 7.61
N SER A 95 -4.49 -2.69 6.49
CA SER A 95 -5.76 -1.99 6.53
C SER A 95 -6.90 -2.89 6.99
N LEU A 96 -6.78 -4.19 6.79
CA LEU A 96 -7.82 -5.14 7.17
C LEU A 96 -7.69 -5.69 8.57
N ILE A 97 -6.55 -5.44 9.19
CA ILE A 97 -6.23 -6.06 10.47
C ILE A 97 -7.23 -5.77 11.57
N SER A 98 -7.76 -4.56 11.58
CA SER A 98 -8.71 -4.17 12.62
C SER A 98 -10.15 -4.53 12.30
N ARG A 99 -10.41 -4.94 11.06
CA ARG A 99 -11.76 -5.26 10.65
C ARG A 99 -12.13 -6.66 10.94
N VAL A 100 -11.24 -7.51 10.60
CA VAL A 100 -11.55 -8.89 10.63
C VAL A 100 -10.38 -9.74 10.62
N GLU A 101 -10.45 -10.70 11.38
CA GLU A 101 -9.71 -11.84 11.17
C GLU A 101 -10.35 -12.66 10.09
N ASP A 102 -10.83 -12.04 9.04
CA ASP A 102 -11.56 -12.73 8.00
C ASP A 102 -10.59 -13.07 6.88
N ASP A 103 -10.20 -14.31 6.85
CA ASP A 103 -9.30 -14.81 5.82
C ASP A 103 -9.89 -14.70 4.42
N GLU A 104 -11.22 -14.71 4.32
CA GLU A 104 -11.87 -14.56 3.02
C GLU A 104 -11.63 -13.18 2.44
N ILE A 105 -11.75 -12.14 3.25
CA ILE A 105 -11.54 -10.78 2.78
C ILE A 105 -10.09 -10.60 2.33
N LYS A 106 -9.17 -11.12 3.13
CA LYS A 106 -7.74 -11.04 2.78
C LYS A 106 -7.44 -11.81 1.51
N SER A 107 -8.01 -12.98 1.36
CA SER A 107 -7.83 -13.79 0.16
C SER A 107 -8.40 -13.11 -1.07
N THR A 108 -9.56 -12.48 -0.92
CA THR A 108 -10.19 -11.75 -2.02
C THR A 108 -9.31 -10.59 -2.46
N ALA A 109 -8.78 -9.84 -1.50
CA ALA A 109 -7.90 -8.73 -1.81
C ALA A 109 -6.66 -9.20 -2.56
N LYS A 110 -6.06 -10.29 -2.10
CA LYS A 110 -4.88 -10.84 -2.73
C LYS A 110 -5.17 -11.30 -4.15
N ARG A 111 -6.29 -11.97 -4.37
CA ARG A 111 -6.67 -12.41 -5.71
C ARG A 111 -6.91 -11.22 -6.63
N ALA A 112 -7.62 -10.22 -6.16
CA ALA A 112 -7.89 -9.03 -6.96
C ALA A 112 -6.60 -8.36 -7.39
N LEU A 113 -5.66 -8.23 -6.47
CA LEU A 113 -4.40 -7.55 -6.76
C LEU A 113 -3.52 -8.32 -7.71
N THR A 114 -3.56 -9.64 -7.65
CA THR A 114 -2.72 -10.47 -8.52
C THR A 114 -3.38 -10.80 -9.84
N ARG A 115 -4.66 -10.47 -10.03
CA ARG A 115 -5.38 -10.72 -11.27
C ARG A 115 -4.85 -9.80 -12.35
N LYS A 116 -4.65 -10.37 -13.56
CA LYS A 116 -4.19 -9.56 -14.68
C LYS A 116 -5.29 -8.60 -15.10
N PRO A 117 -4.99 -7.35 -15.23
CA PRO A 117 -6.02 -6.36 -15.48
C PRO A 117 -6.71 -6.51 -16.82
N ASN A 118 -6.13 -7.05 -17.75
CA ASN A 118 -6.69 -7.07 -18.99
C ASN A 118 -7.11 -8.34 -19.44
N HIS A 119 -7.37 -8.77 -19.13
CA HIS A 119 -7.58 -9.81 -19.46
C HIS A 119 -7.69 -10.08 -20.64
N GLU A 120 -7.24 -9.68 -21.06
CA GLU A 120 -7.28 -10.05 -21.94
C GLU A 120 -7.20 -10.79 -22.22
N ASN A 121 -7.30 -10.85 -22.16
CA ASN A 121 -7.28 -11.59 -22.43
C ASN A 121 -7.19 -11.97 -22.78
#